data_9e2dd362fc50dcda78e13d49b94f9478
#
_entry.id   9e2dd362fc50dcda78e13d49b94f9478
#
_cell.length_a   1.000
_cell.length_b   1.000
_cell.length_c   1.000
_cell.angle_alpha   90.00
_cell.angle_beta   90.00
_cell.angle_gamma   90.00
#
_symmetry.space_group_name_H-M   'P 1'
#
loop_
_entity.id
_entity.type
_entity.pdbx_description
1 polymer ?
#
loop_
_entity_poly.entity_id
_entity_poly.type
_entity_poly.pdbx_seq_one_letter_code
_entity_poly.pdbx_strand_id
1 'polypeptide(L)'
;TIEKAGFSLSDVTDVILTHLHFDHVGGALVCDGSTGAARPVFPNATYFVSKTQWDWAMHPNPREKASFLKENFVPLFESGRLEFIHNAGQFCEGVVLEIKNGHTNGLLVPIFEYKGKKIVFVTDFISMVHHLPLPFVPAFDIDPLVSMSEKEEFLGRAVENDYLLFFQHDYYNECCNLIRTEKGIRQKEVFKLESL
;
A
#
# COMPACT_ATOMS: atom_id res chain seq x y z
N THR A 1 -5.00 -8.90 -14.56
CA THR A 1 -4.05 -9.87 -13.95
C THR A 1 -2.71 -9.78 -14.66
N ILE A 2 -1.62 -10.18 -13.99
CA ILE A 2 -0.25 -10.20 -14.53
C ILE A 2 -0.20 -11.00 -15.83
N GLU A 3 -0.85 -12.16 -15.89
CA GLU A 3 -0.92 -13.00 -17.09
C GLU A 3 -1.60 -12.32 -18.28
N LYS A 4 -2.64 -11.49 -18.03
CA LYS A 4 -3.27 -10.68 -19.08
C LYS A 4 -2.34 -9.59 -19.62
N ALA A 5 -1.37 -9.15 -18.81
CA ALA A 5 -0.32 -8.21 -19.22
C ALA A 5 0.86 -8.91 -19.94
N GLY A 6 0.81 -10.24 -20.10
CA GLY A 6 1.82 -11.03 -20.83
C GLY A 6 2.96 -11.55 -19.96
N PHE A 7 2.84 -11.47 -18.63
CA PHE A 7 3.84 -11.97 -17.69
C PHE A 7 3.35 -13.24 -16.99
N SER A 8 4.25 -14.16 -16.70
CA SER A 8 3.98 -15.32 -15.84
C SER A 8 4.16 -14.95 -14.36
N LEU A 9 3.61 -15.76 -13.47
CA LEU A 9 3.81 -15.57 -12.02
C LEU A 9 5.29 -15.72 -11.61
N SER A 10 6.08 -16.46 -12.38
CA SER A 10 7.51 -16.66 -12.15
C SER A 10 8.39 -15.49 -12.63
N ASP A 11 7.84 -14.55 -13.39
CA ASP A 11 8.55 -13.36 -13.85
C ASP A 11 8.57 -12.26 -12.80
N VAL A 12 7.72 -12.37 -11.76
CA VAL A 12 7.70 -11.42 -10.64
C VAL A 12 8.86 -11.72 -9.70
N THR A 13 9.72 -10.75 -9.51
CA THR A 13 10.93 -10.83 -8.67
C THR A 13 10.78 -10.15 -7.32
N ASP A 14 9.92 -9.14 -7.24
CA ASP A 14 9.75 -8.31 -6.03
C ASP A 14 8.27 -8.03 -5.79
N VAL A 15 7.83 -8.20 -4.54
CA VAL A 15 6.46 -7.90 -4.11
C VAL A 15 6.52 -6.99 -2.88
N ILE A 16 6.02 -5.77 -3.00
CA ILE A 16 5.91 -4.85 -1.87
C ILE A 16 4.54 -5.08 -1.22
N LEU A 17 4.55 -5.62 0.00
CA LEU A 17 3.38 -5.70 0.87
C LEU A 17 3.23 -4.37 1.59
N THR A 18 2.23 -3.57 1.21
CA THR A 18 2.04 -2.25 1.81
C THR A 18 1.79 -2.33 3.30
N HIS A 19 0.95 -3.28 3.71
CA HIS A 19 0.72 -3.68 5.10
C HIS A 19 0.09 -5.09 5.15
N LEU A 20 -0.08 -5.65 6.35
CA LEU A 20 -0.42 -7.05 6.55
C LEU A 20 -1.88 -7.29 6.93
N HIS A 21 -2.80 -6.35 6.68
CA HIS A 21 -4.23 -6.63 6.77
C HIS A 21 -4.64 -7.68 5.73
N PHE A 22 -5.64 -8.49 6.07
CA PHE A 22 -6.01 -9.69 5.29
C PHE A 22 -6.40 -9.41 3.83
N ASP A 23 -6.99 -8.25 3.56
CA ASP A 23 -7.41 -7.83 2.22
C ASP A 23 -6.27 -7.30 1.35
N HIS A 24 -5.09 -7.07 1.94
CA HIS A 24 -3.86 -6.66 1.23
C HIS A 24 -2.87 -7.83 1.07
N VAL A 25 -2.69 -8.65 2.10
CA VAL A 25 -1.71 -9.74 2.05
C VAL A 25 -2.32 -11.11 1.74
N GLY A 26 -3.65 -11.27 1.85
CA GLY A 26 -4.31 -12.57 1.72
C GLY A 26 -4.10 -13.28 0.38
N GLY A 27 -3.79 -12.54 -0.68
CA GLY A 27 -3.45 -13.09 -1.99
C GLY A 27 -1.97 -13.45 -2.20
N ALA A 28 -1.12 -13.28 -1.19
CA ALA A 28 0.32 -13.56 -1.30
C ALA A 28 0.68 -15.04 -1.26
N LEU A 29 -0.22 -15.85 -0.72
CA LEU A 29 -0.06 -17.30 -0.58
C LEU A 29 -1.17 -18.06 -1.31
N VAL A 30 -0.86 -19.25 -1.77
CA VAL A 30 -1.82 -20.24 -2.25
C VAL A 30 -1.64 -21.54 -1.48
N CYS A 31 -2.75 -22.15 -1.06
CA CYS A 31 -2.72 -23.45 -0.39
C CYS A 31 -2.75 -24.58 -1.42
N ASP A 32 -1.85 -25.54 -1.27
CA ASP A 32 -1.93 -26.80 -2.00
C ASP A 32 -3.15 -27.60 -1.55
N GLY A 33 -4.06 -27.89 -2.48
CA GLY A 33 -5.33 -28.54 -2.16
C GLY A 33 -5.18 -29.99 -1.66
N SER A 34 -4.03 -30.62 -1.87
CA SER A 34 -3.77 -32.00 -1.47
C SER A 34 -3.05 -32.11 -0.12
N THR A 35 -2.13 -31.19 0.17
CA THR A 35 -1.29 -31.19 1.36
C THR A 35 -1.70 -30.16 2.39
N GLY A 36 -2.46 -29.14 1.99
CA GLY A 36 -2.76 -27.96 2.79
C GLY A 36 -1.57 -27.02 3.00
N ALA A 37 -0.42 -27.31 2.37
CA ALA A 37 0.78 -26.49 2.52
C ALA A 37 0.60 -25.14 1.81
N ALA A 38 0.88 -24.05 2.52
CA ALA A 38 0.91 -22.70 1.93
C ALA A 38 2.23 -22.49 1.19
N ARG A 39 2.15 -21.88 0.00
CA ARG A 39 3.32 -21.49 -0.78
C ARG A 39 3.12 -20.10 -1.41
N PRO A 40 4.20 -19.33 -1.63
CA PRO A 40 4.11 -18.04 -2.29
C PRO A 40 3.47 -18.14 -3.67
N VAL A 41 2.58 -17.20 -4.00
CA VAL A 41 1.94 -17.10 -5.33
C VAL A 41 2.99 -16.80 -6.40
N PHE A 42 3.95 -15.93 -6.10
CA PHE A 42 5.07 -15.61 -6.99
C PHE A 42 6.31 -16.41 -6.55
N PRO A 43 6.61 -17.54 -7.20
CA PRO A 43 7.59 -18.51 -6.70
C PRO A 43 9.03 -17.99 -6.68
N ASN A 44 9.34 -17.01 -7.51
CA ASN A 44 10.68 -16.42 -7.63
C ASN A 44 10.82 -15.08 -6.89
N ALA A 45 9.72 -14.54 -6.34
CA ALA A 45 9.73 -13.23 -5.74
C ALA A 45 10.29 -13.23 -4.32
N THR A 46 10.94 -12.13 -3.97
CA THR A 46 11.14 -11.68 -2.59
C THR A 46 9.97 -10.77 -2.21
N TYR A 47 9.40 -11.00 -1.05
CA TYR A 47 8.32 -10.19 -0.50
C TYR A 47 8.88 -9.20 0.51
N PHE A 48 8.52 -7.94 0.39
CA PHE A 48 9.02 -6.86 1.24
C PHE A 48 7.90 -6.28 2.08
N VAL A 49 8.15 -6.09 3.36
CA VAL A 49 7.25 -5.42 4.30
C VAL A 49 8.07 -4.56 5.25
N SER A 50 7.51 -3.49 5.80
CA SER A 50 8.25 -2.74 6.82
C SER A 50 8.44 -3.60 8.08
N LYS A 51 9.62 -3.49 8.71
CA LYS A 51 9.90 -4.18 9.98
C LYS A 51 8.92 -3.76 11.08
N THR A 52 8.55 -2.48 11.09
CA THR A 52 7.55 -1.94 12.01
C THR A 52 6.20 -2.61 11.84
N GLN A 53 5.73 -2.76 10.60
CA GLN A 53 4.45 -3.42 10.31
C GLN A 53 4.47 -4.90 10.69
N TRP A 54 5.58 -5.60 10.42
CA TRP A 54 5.73 -6.99 10.83
C TRP A 54 5.62 -7.15 12.36
N ASP A 55 6.38 -6.35 13.12
CA ASP A 55 6.35 -6.43 14.58
C ASP A 55 4.97 -6.10 15.14
N TRP A 56 4.30 -5.13 14.52
CA TRP A 56 2.95 -4.73 14.88
C TRP A 56 1.93 -5.85 14.60
N ALA A 57 1.99 -6.47 13.42
CA ALA A 57 1.11 -7.57 13.03
C ALA A 57 1.32 -8.84 13.86
N MET A 58 2.55 -9.09 14.33
CA MET A 58 2.85 -10.23 15.20
C MET A 58 2.29 -10.05 16.61
N HIS A 59 2.09 -8.81 17.09
CA HIS A 59 1.58 -8.44 18.41
C HIS A 59 0.45 -7.42 18.33
N PRO A 60 -0.65 -7.76 17.60
CA PRO A 60 -1.69 -6.77 17.28
C PRO A 60 -2.45 -6.33 18.54
N ASN A 61 -2.85 -5.06 18.55
CA ASN A 61 -3.79 -4.55 19.54
C ASN A 61 -5.21 -5.14 19.33
N PRO A 62 -6.11 -5.03 20.31
CA PRO A 62 -7.47 -5.59 20.21
C PRO A 62 -8.29 -5.05 19.03
N ARG A 63 -8.02 -3.82 18.57
CA ARG A 63 -8.75 -3.17 17.48
C ARG A 63 -8.43 -3.79 16.12
N GLU A 64 -7.15 -4.12 15.87
CA GLU A 64 -6.68 -4.64 14.60
C GLU A 64 -6.51 -6.17 14.55
N LYS A 65 -6.61 -6.84 15.71
CA LYS A 65 -6.36 -8.29 15.80
C LYS A 65 -7.12 -9.12 14.75
N ALA A 66 -8.34 -8.71 14.41
CA ALA A 66 -9.16 -9.40 13.41
C ALA A 66 -8.69 -9.14 11.97
N SER A 67 -7.91 -8.09 11.74
CA SER A 67 -7.36 -7.75 10.42
C SER A 67 -6.06 -8.50 10.11
N PHE A 68 -5.34 -8.98 11.13
CA PHE A 68 -4.07 -9.69 10.98
C PHE A 68 -4.25 -11.20 11.07
N LEU A 69 -4.41 -11.85 9.92
CA LEU A 69 -4.50 -13.32 9.83
C LEU A 69 -3.08 -13.87 9.60
N LYS A 70 -2.46 -14.41 10.65
CA LYS A 70 -1.06 -14.89 10.62
C LYS A 70 -0.80 -15.94 9.54
N GLU A 71 -1.79 -16.74 9.22
CA GLU A 71 -1.75 -17.70 8.12
C GLU A 71 -1.50 -17.10 6.75
N ASN A 72 -1.76 -15.79 6.56
CA ASN A 72 -1.55 -15.10 5.30
C ASN A 72 -0.13 -14.57 5.12
N PHE A 73 0.68 -14.44 6.18
CA PHE A 73 2.00 -13.82 6.06
C PHE A 73 3.13 -14.54 6.80
N VAL A 74 2.84 -15.29 7.88
CA VAL A 74 3.88 -16.04 8.58
C VAL A 74 4.55 -17.07 7.67
N PRO A 75 3.83 -17.84 6.83
CA PRO A 75 4.48 -18.77 5.91
C PRO A 75 5.43 -18.13 4.89
N LEU A 76 5.25 -16.84 4.53
CA LEU A 76 6.21 -16.12 3.70
C LEU A 76 7.56 -15.96 4.42
N PHE A 77 7.53 -15.62 5.69
CA PHE A 77 8.73 -15.52 6.51
C PHE A 77 9.40 -16.89 6.69
N GLU A 78 8.63 -17.91 7.03
CA GLU A 78 9.13 -19.29 7.22
C GLU A 78 9.72 -19.89 5.94
N SER A 79 9.23 -19.47 4.77
CA SER A 79 9.78 -19.87 3.46
C SER A 79 11.11 -19.18 3.11
N GLY A 80 11.57 -18.22 3.92
CA GLY A 80 12.75 -17.40 3.62
C GLY A 80 12.58 -16.42 2.48
N ARG A 81 11.33 -16.12 2.08
CA ARG A 81 10.99 -15.21 0.96
C ARG A 81 10.59 -13.81 1.41
N LEU A 82 10.61 -13.51 2.71
CA LEU A 82 10.20 -12.21 3.23
C LEU A 82 11.43 -11.45 3.75
N GLU A 83 11.59 -10.23 3.28
CA GLU A 83 12.62 -9.28 3.71
C GLU A 83 12.01 -8.03 4.33
N PHE A 84 12.77 -7.38 5.23
CA PHE A 84 12.30 -6.22 5.97
C PHE A 84 12.85 -4.91 5.45
N ILE A 85 11.94 -3.96 5.20
CA ILE A 85 12.25 -2.55 4.98
C ILE A 85 12.34 -1.87 6.36
N HIS A 86 13.52 -1.37 6.71
CA HIS A 86 13.76 -0.72 8.00
C HIS A 86 13.50 0.79 7.99
N ASN A 87 13.69 1.44 6.83
CA ASN A 87 13.55 2.89 6.70
C ASN A 87 12.86 3.26 5.39
N ALA A 88 12.16 4.38 5.40
CA ALA A 88 11.70 5.02 4.17
C ALA A 88 12.88 5.38 3.27
N GLY A 89 12.67 5.44 1.96
CA GLY A 89 13.70 5.82 0.99
C GLY A 89 13.61 5.08 -0.34
N GLN A 90 14.70 5.13 -1.09
CA GLN A 90 14.81 4.47 -2.39
C GLN A 90 14.74 2.95 -2.21
N PHE A 91 13.77 2.31 -2.89
CA PHE A 91 13.66 0.85 -2.94
C PHE A 91 14.45 0.29 -4.12
N CYS A 92 14.19 0.79 -5.31
CA CYS A 92 14.95 0.52 -6.54
C CYS A 92 14.85 1.73 -7.47
N GLU A 93 15.48 1.68 -8.63
CA GLU A 93 15.36 2.77 -9.61
C GLU A 93 13.88 3.04 -9.95
N GLY A 94 13.47 4.30 -9.84
CA GLY A 94 12.08 4.72 -10.10
C GLY A 94 11.06 4.38 -9.01
N VAL A 95 11.46 3.78 -7.88
CA VAL A 95 10.55 3.45 -6.79
C VAL A 95 11.08 3.93 -5.43
N VAL A 96 10.31 4.79 -4.77
CA VAL A 96 10.57 5.27 -3.41
C VAL A 96 9.46 4.78 -2.48
N LEU A 97 9.80 4.39 -1.26
CA LEU A 97 8.84 3.99 -0.23
C LEU A 97 8.78 5.05 0.87
N GLU A 98 7.58 5.46 1.23
CA GLU A 98 7.31 6.19 2.46
C GLU A 98 6.69 5.24 3.50
N ILE A 99 6.87 5.58 4.78
CA ILE A 99 6.26 4.85 5.90
C ILE A 99 5.22 5.76 6.56
N LYS A 100 4.03 5.23 6.78
CA LYS A 100 2.90 5.89 7.45
C LYS A 100 2.42 5.04 8.62
N ASN A 101 1.83 5.69 9.63
CA ASN A 101 1.51 5.02 10.90
C ASN A 101 0.06 5.26 11.38
N GLY A 102 -0.70 6.14 10.71
CA GLY A 102 -2.04 6.49 11.16
C GLY A 102 -3.09 5.40 10.93
N HIS A 103 -3.07 4.74 9.75
CA HIS A 103 -3.96 3.62 9.44
C HIS A 103 -3.55 2.36 10.21
N THR A 104 -2.31 1.97 10.09
CA THR A 104 -1.64 0.90 10.84
C THR A 104 -0.15 1.23 10.92
N ASN A 105 0.53 0.79 11.97
CA ASN A 105 1.95 1.11 12.13
C ASN A 105 2.83 0.50 11.05
N GLY A 106 3.59 1.35 10.35
CA GLY A 106 4.58 0.90 9.38
C GLY A 106 4.02 0.59 7.99
N LEU A 107 2.84 1.13 7.64
CA LEU A 107 2.27 1.02 6.30
C LEU A 107 3.22 1.65 5.27
N LEU A 108 3.56 0.90 4.21
CA LEU A 108 4.37 1.38 3.10
C LEU A 108 3.49 2.06 2.04
N VAL A 109 3.90 3.25 1.62
CA VAL A 109 3.29 3.99 0.50
C VAL A 109 4.30 4.06 -0.64
N PRO A 110 4.15 3.23 -1.70
CA PRO A 110 5.04 3.27 -2.85
C PRO A 110 4.78 4.48 -3.75
N ILE A 111 5.86 5.12 -4.20
CA ILE A 111 5.86 6.22 -5.15
C ILE A 111 6.67 5.78 -6.37
N PHE A 112 6.04 5.75 -7.53
CA PHE A 112 6.63 5.29 -8.78
C PHE A 112 6.92 6.46 -9.71
N GLU A 113 8.07 6.43 -10.40
CA GLU A 113 8.31 7.27 -11.56
C GLU A 113 7.79 6.59 -12.82
N TYR A 114 6.87 7.25 -13.51
CA TYR A 114 6.31 6.74 -14.76
C TYR A 114 6.07 7.87 -15.75
N LYS A 115 6.73 7.81 -16.93
CA LYS A 115 6.62 8.83 -17.99
C LYS A 115 6.87 10.27 -17.50
N GLY A 116 7.86 10.44 -16.60
CA GLY A 116 8.21 11.74 -16.03
C GLY A 116 7.24 12.28 -14.98
N LYS A 117 6.30 11.47 -14.51
CA LYS A 117 5.36 11.78 -13.42
C LYS A 117 5.60 10.88 -12.22
N LYS A 118 5.22 11.34 -11.04
CA LYS A 118 5.19 10.52 -9.83
C LYS A 118 3.78 10.02 -9.57
N ILE A 119 3.61 8.71 -9.59
CA ILE A 119 2.35 8.04 -9.26
C ILE A 119 2.51 7.45 -7.86
N VAL A 120 1.61 7.79 -6.96
CA VAL A 120 1.61 7.32 -5.59
C VAL A 120 0.49 6.29 -5.41
N PHE A 121 0.84 5.06 -5.11
CA PHE A 121 -0.13 4.07 -4.68
C PHE A 121 -0.47 4.33 -3.22
N VAL A 122 -1.57 5.05 -3.00
CA VAL A 122 -1.89 5.58 -1.66
C VAL A 122 -2.42 4.54 -0.70
N THR A 123 -2.79 3.35 -1.19
CA THR A 123 -3.25 2.23 -0.36
C THR A 123 -4.25 2.70 0.71
N ASP A 124 -4.13 2.29 1.95
CA ASP A 124 -5.05 2.68 3.03
C ASP A 124 -4.63 3.95 3.78
N PHE A 125 -3.48 4.52 3.41
CA PHE A 125 -3.11 5.86 3.87
C PHE A 125 -4.15 6.92 3.43
N ILE A 126 -4.66 6.82 2.20
CA ILE A 126 -5.82 7.59 1.70
C ILE A 126 -6.67 6.64 0.87
N SER A 127 -7.59 5.92 1.50
CA SER A 127 -8.30 4.80 0.87
C SER A 127 -9.13 5.19 -0.37
N MET A 128 -9.63 6.44 -0.44
CA MET A 128 -10.48 6.91 -1.55
C MET A 128 -10.45 8.44 -1.68
N VAL A 129 -10.89 8.97 -2.82
CA VAL A 129 -11.00 10.41 -3.10
C VAL A 129 -11.77 11.18 -2.01
N HIS A 130 -12.79 10.58 -1.41
CA HIS A 130 -13.56 11.21 -0.35
C HIS A 130 -12.78 11.41 0.96
N HIS A 131 -11.63 10.75 1.13
CA HIS A 131 -10.73 10.95 2.26
C HIS A 131 -9.65 12.02 2.01
N LEU A 132 -9.65 12.70 0.86
CA LEU A 132 -8.73 13.82 0.59
C LEU A 132 -8.95 15.01 1.52
N PRO A 133 -10.19 15.43 1.86
CA PRO A 133 -10.38 16.48 2.85
C PRO A 133 -9.76 16.09 4.19
N LEU A 134 -8.98 17.00 4.78
CA LEU A 134 -8.14 16.72 5.95
C LEU A 134 -8.89 16.05 7.11
N PRO A 135 -10.10 16.49 7.52
CA PRO A 135 -10.83 15.88 8.64
C PRO A 135 -11.45 14.51 8.31
N PHE A 136 -11.46 14.09 7.04
CA PHE A 136 -12.10 12.85 6.64
C PHE A 136 -11.10 11.70 6.71
N VAL A 137 -11.19 10.96 7.81
CA VAL A 137 -10.32 9.82 8.14
C VAL A 137 -11.20 8.57 8.25
N PRO A 138 -10.77 7.44 7.71
CA PRO A 138 -11.48 6.17 7.88
C PRO A 138 -11.68 5.82 9.36
N ALA A 139 -12.87 5.31 9.69
CA ALA A 139 -13.20 4.95 11.08
C ALA A 139 -12.35 3.77 11.60
N PHE A 140 -11.72 3.02 10.73
CA PHE A 140 -10.86 1.90 11.07
C PHE A 140 -9.38 2.27 11.27
N ASP A 141 -8.96 3.51 11.02
CA ASP A 141 -7.60 3.96 11.34
C ASP A 141 -7.33 3.83 12.85
N ILE A 142 -6.11 3.40 13.20
CA ILE A 142 -5.74 3.20 14.60
C ILE A 142 -5.44 4.51 15.31
N ASP A 143 -4.88 5.49 14.59
CA ASP A 143 -4.59 6.82 15.12
C ASP A 143 -5.05 7.91 14.11
N PRO A 144 -6.32 8.35 14.23
CA PRO A 144 -6.87 9.36 13.32
C PRO A 144 -6.12 10.70 13.33
N LEU A 145 -5.51 11.09 14.44
CA LEU A 145 -4.74 12.33 14.51
C LEU A 145 -3.40 12.21 13.80
N VAL A 146 -2.75 11.07 13.91
CA VAL A 146 -1.54 10.77 13.11
C VAL A 146 -1.90 10.70 11.62
N SER A 147 -3.00 10.01 11.24
CA SER A 147 -3.49 9.98 9.84
C SER A 147 -3.70 11.38 9.29
N MET A 148 -4.30 12.29 10.06
CA MET A 148 -4.51 13.68 9.64
C MET A 148 -3.19 14.42 9.45
N SER A 149 -2.25 14.32 10.38
CA SER A 149 -0.96 15.01 10.32
C SER A 149 -0.11 14.51 9.15
N GLU A 150 -0.01 13.20 8.97
CA GLU A 150 0.70 12.58 7.84
C GLU A 150 0.07 12.95 6.49
N LYS A 151 -1.27 13.00 6.43
CA LYS A 151 -2.02 13.39 5.24
C LYS A 151 -1.82 14.86 4.90
N GLU A 152 -1.82 15.76 5.88
CA GLU A 152 -1.60 17.19 5.67
C GLU A 152 -0.23 17.46 5.04
N GLU A 153 0.82 16.90 5.62
CA GLU A 153 2.18 17.00 5.10
C GLU A 153 2.31 16.42 3.69
N PHE A 154 1.81 15.19 3.51
CA PHE A 154 1.87 14.51 2.22
C PHE A 154 1.12 15.23 1.11
N LEU A 155 -0.14 15.63 1.34
CA LEU A 155 -0.96 16.32 0.34
C LEU A 155 -0.38 17.70 -0.02
N GLY A 156 0.21 18.42 0.96
CA GLY A 156 0.93 19.66 0.70
C GLY A 156 2.04 19.48 -0.32
N ARG A 157 2.90 18.50 -0.10
CA ARG A 157 4.00 18.14 -0.99
C ARG A 157 3.50 17.55 -2.33
N ALA A 158 2.46 16.73 -2.30
CA ALA A 158 1.91 16.08 -3.49
C ALA A 158 1.33 17.09 -4.49
N VAL A 159 0.60 18.11 -4.02
CA VAL A 159 0.06 19.15 -4.90
C VAL A 159 1.14 20.08 -5.48
N GLU A 160 2.22 20.33 -4.73
CA GLU A 160 3.34 21.17 -5.17
C GLU A 160 4.23 20.49 -6.23
N ASN A 161 4.24 19.14 -6.23
CA ASN A 161 5.06 18.33 -7.14
C ASN A 161 4.23 17.56 -8.17
N ASP A 162 2.96 17.94 -8.38
CA ASP A 162 2.06 17.35 -9.38
C ASP A 162 1.96 15.80 -9.28
N TYR A 163 1.92 15.26 -8.06
CA TYR A 163 1.76 13.82 -7.86
C TYR A 163 0.38 13.36 -8.31
N LEU A 164 0.34 12.18 -8.90
CA LEU A 164 -0.88 11.47 -9.24
C LEU A 164 -1.16 10.43 -8.15
N LEU A 165 -2.37 10.42 -7.60
CA LEU A 165 -2.77 9.43 -6.60
C LEU A 165 -3.48 8.27 -7.28
N PHE A 166 -3.11 7.05 -6.95
CA PHE A 166 -3.73 5.82 -7.40
C PHE A 166 -4.36 5.11 -6.21
N PHE A 167 -5.69 4.89 -6.26
CA PHE A 167 -6.49 4.37 -5.15
C PHE A 167 -6.75 2.88 -5.30
N GLN A 168 -6.69 2.16 -4.18
CA GLN A 168 -7.04 0.74 -4.13
C GLN A 168 -8.51 0.51 -3.79
N HIS A 169 -9.07 1.27 -2.85
CA HIS A 169 -10.41 1.06 -2.30
C HIS A 169 -11.48 1.99 -2.89
N ASP A 170 -11.16 2.79 -3.88
CA ASP A 170 -12.15 3.65 -4.54
C ASP A 170 -12.70 2.96 -5.78
N TYR A 171 -13.92 2.45 -5.67
CA TYR A 171 -14.58 1.73 -6.76
C TYR A 171 -14.81 2.59 -8.01
N TYR A 172 -15.00 3.90 -7.84
CA TYR A 172 -15.35 4.81 -8.94
C TYR A 172 -14.15 5.60 -9.48
N ASN A 173 -13.17 5.87 -8.65
CA ASN A 173 -12.07 6.78 -8.95
C ASN A 173 -10.73 6.05 -8.83
N GLU A 174 -10.16 5.62 -9.96
CA GLU A 174 -8.91 4.87 -9.97
C GLU A 174 -7.71 5.78 -9.65
N CYS A 175 -7.63 6.93 -10.34
CA CYS A 175 -6.57 7.93 -10.14
C CYS A 175 -7.15 9.33 -10.06
N CYS A 176 -6.40 10.21 -9.39
CA CYS A 176 -6.65 11.65 -9.48
C CYS A 176 -5.35 12.47 -9.44
N ASN A 177 -5.40 13.68 -9.98
CA ASN A 177 -4.48 14.75 -9.65
C ASN A 177 -5.09 15.68 -8.59
N LEU A 178 -4.29 16.58 -8.05
CA LEU A 178 -4.66 17.41 -6.91
C LEU A 178 -4.72 18.88 -7.27
N ILE A 179 -5.53 19.63 -6.52
CA ILE A 179 -5.59 21.09 -6.58
C ILE A 179 -5.75 21.67 -5.16
N ARG A 180 -5.08 22.80 -4.92
CA ARG A 180 -5.29 23.60 -3.72
C ARG A 180 -6.49 24.51 -3.89
N THR A 181 -7.42 24.49 -2.96
CA THR A 181 -8.62 25.34 -2.93
C THR A 181 -8.69 26.10 -1.60
N GLU A 182 -9.60 27.05 -1.47
CA GLU A 182 -9.87 27.74 -0.19
C GLU A 182 -10.31 26.77 0.92
N LYS A 183 -10.90 25.63 0.55
CA LYS A 183 -11.34 24.57 1.48
C LYS A 183 -10.30 23.46 1.67
N GLY A 184 -9.02 23.70 1.34
CA GLY A 184 -7.92 22.74 1.39
C GLY A 184 -7.69 22.00 0.07
N ILE A 185 -6.89 20.95 0.11
CA ILE A 185 -6.52 20.16 -1.07
C ILE A 185 -7.66 19.21 -1.43
N ARG A 186 -7.94 19.13 -2.73
CA ARG A 186 -9.02 18.32 -3.34
C ARG A 186 -8.52 17.66 -4.61
N GLN A 187 -9.27 16.67 -5.11
CA GLN A 187 -9.08 16.18 -6.47
C GLN A 187 -9.38 17.30 -7.47
N LYS A 188 -8.56 17.41 -8.49
CA LYS A 188 -8.82 18.31 -9.64
C LYS A 188 -9.57 17.56 -10.74
N GLU A 189 -9.02 16.42 -11.15
CA GLU A 189 -9.57 15.53 -12.18
C GLU A 189 -9.41 14.09 -11.70
N VAL A 190 -10.32 13.22 -12.11
CA VAL A 190 -10.24 11.77 -11.93
C VAL A 190 -10.08 11.10 -13.30
N PHE A 191 -9.27 10.05 -13.37
CA PHE A 191 -8.94 9.39 -14.64
C PHE A 191 -8.53 7.93 -14.39
N LYS A 192 -8.39 7.18 -15.49
CA LYS A 192 -7.88 5.81 -15.47
C LYS A 192 -6.36 5.81 -15.67
N LEU A 193 -5.65 4.91 -15.00
CA LEU A 193 -4.20 4.78 -15.13
C LEU A 193 -3.77 4.55 -16.58
N GLU A 194 -4.55 3.79 -17.35
CA GLU A 194 -4.31 3.51 -18.77
C GLU A 194 -4.33 4.76 -19.66
N SER A 195 -4.90 5.87 -19.19
CA SER A 195 -4.94 7.14 -19.93
C SER A 195 -3.66 7.99 -19.80
N LEU A 196 -2.67 7.57 -19.01
CA LEU A 196 -1.35 8.17 -18.86
C LEU A 196 -0.39 7.61 -19.92
#